data_a33478e7c9895e2e05d5732175920bce
#
_entry.id   a33478e7c9895e2e05d5732175920bce
#
_cell.length_a   1.000
_cell.length_b   1.000
_cell.length_c   1.000
_cell.angle_alpha   90.00
_cell.angle_beta   90.00
_cell.angle_gamma   90.00
#
_symmetry.space_group_name_H-M   'P 1'
#
loop_
_entity.id
_entity.type
_entity.pdbx_description
1 polymer ?
#
loop_
_entity_poly.entity_id
_entity_poly.type
_entity_poly.pdbx_seq_one_letter_code
_entity_poly.pdbx_strand_id
1 'polypeptide(L)'
;MTSYLGDNLDILLGREFLTWLWYRGETSSGMFRFSGSKNDDDVFFVTLEQRLTVTGGEGDHKETASVSGSFSPLLEARAGLSAGKQVNRALIRFVRGELDWQMTLNAESLRINALKTPPQSKQEEGDDPDAFFLEKMYLIEQAMTLFNETYKKFLNVRLSPKDWAAEVRNIQ
;
A
#
# COMPACT_ATOMS: atom_id res chain seq x y z
N MET A 1 -32.16 6.94 -3.49
CA MET A 1 -31.28 8.09 -3.76
C MET A 1 -30.14 8.15 -2.73
N THR A 2 -29.37 7.08 -2.58
CA THR A 2 -28.37 6.95 -1.49
C THR A 2 -27.06 6.28 -1.93
N SER A 3 -26.80 6.13 -3.21
CA SER A 3 -25.64 5.37 -3.71
C SER A 3 -24.45 6.22 -4.20
N TYR A 4 -24.66 7.49 -4.49
CA TYR A 4 -23.62 8.29 -5.18
C TYR A 4 -22.51 8.85 -4.29
N LEU A 5 -22.72 9.00 -3.01
CA LEU A 5 -21.69 9.52 -2.09
C LEU A 5 -20.73 8.44 -1.57
N GLY A 6 -21.18 7.18 -1.46
CA GLY A 6 -20.36 6.08 -1.00
C GLY A 6 -19.28 5.70 -2.02
N ASP A 7 -19.68 5.47 -3.26
CA ASP A 7 -18.77 5.00 -4.32
C ASP A 7 -17.66 5.99 -4.64
N ASN A 8 -17.96 7.29 -4.63
CA ASN A 8 -16.94 8.33 -4.87
C ASN A 8 -15.98 8.51 -3.68
N LEU A 9 -16.45 8.31 -2.45
CA LEU A 9 -15.62 8.43 -1.27
C LEU A 9 -14.59 7.30 -1.21
N ASP A 10 -15.00 6.08 -1.54
CA ASP A 10 -14.11 4.92 -1.54
C ASP A 10 -12.98 5.07 -2.56
N ILE A 11 -13.29 5.55 -3.76
CA ILE A 11 -12.29 5.84 -4.80
C ILE A 11 -11.30 6.91 -4.32
N LEU A 12 -11.80 7.99 -3.72
CA LEU A 12 -10.96 9.07 -3.19
C LEU A 12 -10.04 8.56 -2.09
N LEU A 13 -10.57 7.81 -1.13
CA LEU A 13 -9.79 7.24 -0.02
C LEU A 13 -8.70 6.29 -0.51
N GLY A 14 -8.98 5.47 -1.52
CA GLY A 14 -8.00 4.56 -2.09
C GLY A 14 -6.82 5.29 -2.73
N ARG A 15 -7.08 6.36 -3.49
CA ARG A 15 -6.04 7.21 -4.10
C ARG A 15 -5.25 7.98 -3.06
N GLU A 16 -5.92 8.56 -2.07
CA GLU A 16 -5.27 9.23 -0.95
C GLU A 16 -4.38 8.27 -0.17
N PHE A 17 -4.85 7.04 0.08
CA PHE A 17 -4.08 6.00 0.75
C PHE A 17 -2.79 5.64 0.01
N LEU A 18 -2.86 5.34 -1.28
CA LEU A 18 -1.68 5.01 -2.07
C LEU A 18 -0.71 6.19 -2.21
N THR A 19 -1.22 7.40 -2.37
CA THR A 19 -0.41 8.62 -2.45
C THR A 19 0.29 8.89 -1.12
N TRP A 20 -0.42 8.71 0.00
CA TRP A 20 0.14 8.82 1.33
C TRP A 20 1.21 7.76 1.61
N LEU A 21 0.97 6.50 1.20
CA LEU A 21 1.98 5.43 1.31
C LEU A 21 3.25 5.74 0.54
N TRP A 22 3.11 6.25 -0.68
CA TRP A 22 4.25 6.67 -1.47
C TRP A 22 5.06 7.74 -0.73
N TYR A 23 4.40 8.77 -0.24
CA TYR A 23 5.03 9.84 0.52
C TYR A 23 5.75 9.31 1.77
N ARG A 24 5.12 8.40 2.52
CA ARG A 24 5.72 7.78 3.72
C ARG A 24 6.95 6.93 3.36
N GLY A 25 6.93 6.25 2.24
CA GLY A 25 8.09 5.52 1.71
C GLY A 25 9.28 6.43 1.45
N GLU A 26 9.03 7.58 0.84
CA GLU A 26 10.06 8.56 0.49
C GLU A 26 10.64 9.32 1.71
N THR A 27 9.80 9.63 2.69
CA THR A 27 10.18 10.51 3.80
C THR A 27 10.62 9.80 5.07
N SER A 28 10.09 8.61 5.33
CA SER A 28 10.33 7.86 6.58
C SER A 28 10.77 6.42 6.33
N SER A 29 11.31 6.12 5.15
CA SER A 29 11.69 4.77 4.73
C SER A 29 10.54 3.74 4.83
N GLY A 30 9.29 4.22 4.89
CA GLY A 30 8.12 3.37 4.99
C GLY A 30 8.02 2.53 6.27
N MET A 31 8.67 2.94 7.35
CA MET A 31 8.62 2.22 8.62
C MET A 31 7.28 2.41 9.33
N PHE A 32 6.71 1.29 9.77
CA PHE A 32 5.48 1.23 10.56
C PHE A 32 5.69 0.37 11.80
N ARG A 33 4.97 0.71 12.88
CA ARG A 33 4.89 -0.09 14.10
C ARG A 33 3.50 -0.69 14.24
N PHE A 34 3.43 -1.91 14.78
CA PHE A 34 2.15 -2.53 15.08
C PHE A 34 1.40 -1.76 16.17
N SER A 35 0.09 -1.61 15.99
CA SER A 35 -0.79 -0.96 16.96
C SER A 35 -0.90 -1.82 18.21
N GLY A 36 -0.62 -1.22 19.37
CA GLY A 36 -0.73 -1.92 20.66
C GLY A 36 0.42 -2.87 20.99
N SER A 37 1.46 -2.98 20.18
CA SER A 37 2.67 -3.68 20.56
C SER A 37 3.40 -2.94 21.67
N LYS A 38 3.80 -3.68 22.71
CA LYS A 38 4.64 -3.17 23.80
C LYS A 38 6.14 -3.24 23.47
N ASN A 39 6.46 -3.90 22.37
CA ASN A 39 7.82 -4.05 21.90
C ASN A 39 8.13 -3.00 20.82
N ASP A 40 9.07 -2.12 21.11
CA ASP A 40 9.52 -1.09 20.16
C ASP A 40 10.15 -1.66 18.89
N ASP A 41 10.60 -2.91 18.94
CA ASP A 41 11.21 -3.62 17.82
C ASP A 41 10.18 -4.31 16.89
N ASP A 42 8.89 -4.27 17.23
CA ASP A 42 7.84 -4.85 16.41
C ASP A 42 7.44 -3.89 15.27
N VAL A 43 8.31 -3.83 14.31
CA VAL A 43 8.20 -2.95 13.15
C VAL A 43 8.12 -3.75 11.85
N PHE A 44 7.53 -3.12 10.85
CA PHE A 44 7.54 -3.58 9.46
C PHE A 44 7.73 -2.40 8.53
N PHE A 45 8.16 -2.68 7.31
CA PHE A 45 8.40 -1.67 6.30
C PHE A 45 7.42 -1.84 5.15
N VAL A 46 6.93 -0.72 4.63
CA VAL A 46 6.03 -0.67 3.49
C VAL A 46 6.61 0.26 2.46
N THR A 47 6.82 -0.25 1.26
CA THR A 47 7.32 0.53 0.12
C THR A 47 6.44 0.31 -1.10
N LEU A 48 6.34 1.32 -1.95
CA LEU A 48 5.74 1.16 -3.26
C LEU A 48 6.86 0.83 -4.25
N GLU A 49 6.69 -0.31 -4.92
CA GLU A 49 7.66 -0.82 -5.87
C GLU A 49 7.34 -0.36 -7.30
N GLN A 50 8.28 -0.41 -8.13
CA GLN A 50 8.48 -0.24 -9.57
C GLN A 50 7.29 0.02 -10.52
N ARG A 51 6.04 -0.15 -10.13
CA ARG A 51 4.87 0.08 -10.97
C ARG A 51 3.87 0.99 -10.28
N LEU A 52 3.94 2.25 -10.65
CA LEU A 52 2.99 3.26 -10.22
C LEU A 52 2.15 3.69 -11.42
N THR A 53 0.85 3.76 -11.23
CA THR A 53 -0.04 4.47 -12.14
C THR A 53 -0.55 5.70 -11.42
N VAL A 54 -0.23 6.87 -11.93
CA VAL A 54 -0.72 8.15 -11.42
C VAL A 54 -1.81 8.68 -12.35
N THR A 55 -2.85 9.22 -11.77
CA THR A 55 -4.00 9.76 -12.49
C THR A 55 -4.33 11.15 -11.97
N GLY A 56 -4.58 12.08 -12.86
CA GLY A 56 -5.05 13.43 -12.57
C GLY A 56 -6.02 13.93 -13.60
N GLY A 57 -6.69 15.05 -13.33
CA GLY A 57 -7.72 15.63 -14.19
C GLY A 57 -9.11 15.03 -13.94
N GLU A 58 -10.13 15.68 -14.51
CA GLU A 58 -11.53 15.29 -14.40
C GLU A 58 -12.16 15.14 -15.79
N GLY A 59 -13.11 14.21 -15.92
CA GLY A 59 -13.88 13.99 -17.15
C GLY A 59 -13.02 13.65 -18.35
N ASP A 60 -13.22 14.35 -19.46
CA ASP A 60 -12.52 14.13 -20.74
C ASP A 60 -11.04 14.55 -20.70
N HIS A 61 -10.60 15.23 -19.64
CA HIS A 61 -9.22 15.66 -19.41
C HIS A 61 -8.47 14.76 -18.42
N LYS A 62 -8.96 13.54 -18.21
CA LYS A 62 -8.30 12.56 -17.35
C LYS A 62 -6.99 12.09 -17.98
N GLU A 63 -5.89 12.42 -17.33
CA GLU A 63 -4.56 11.95 -17.72
C GLU A 63 -4.09 10.81 -16.82
N THR A 64 -3.53 9.79 -17.44
CA THR A 64 -2.96 8.64 -16.72
C THR A 64 -1.56 8.39 -17.23
N ALA A 65 -0.59 8.29 -16.31
CA ALA A 65 0.78 7.90 -16.61
C ALA A 65 1.13 6.63 -15.82
N SER A 66 1.70 5.65 -16.52
CA SER A 66 2.24 4.44 -15.89
C SER A 66 3.76 4.53 -15.91
N VAL A 67 4.35 4.46 -14.73
CA VAL A 67 5.81 4.52 -14.54
C VAL A 67 6.31 3.18 -14.05
N SER A 68 7.32 2.63 -14.72
CA SER A 68 7.96 1.39 -14.31
C SER A 68 9.47 1.50 -14.44
N GLY A 69 10.22 1.09 -13.42
CA GLY A 69 11.70 1.14 -13.44
C GLY A 69 12.33 0.69 -12.13
N SER A 70 13.63 0.41 -12.16
CA SER A 70 14.28 -0.26 -11.02
C SER A 70 14.94 0.65 -10.00
N PHE A 71 15.22 1.94 -10.25
CA PHE A 71 15.91 2.78 -9.24
C PHE A 71 15.67 4.30 -9.32
N SER A 72 15.06 4.79 -10.35
CA SER A 72 14.71 6.22 -10.44
C SER A 72 13.30 6.38 -10.99
N PRO A 73 12.39 5.58 -10.54
CA PRO A 73 11.08 5.56 -11.16
C PRO A 73 10.30 6.77 -10.85
N LEU A 74 10.84 7.58 -10.03
CA LEU A 74 9.93 8.42 -9.32
C LEU A 74 10.11 9.88 -9.64
N LEU A 75 11.06 10.23 -10.50
CA LEU A 75 11.13 11.60 -11.04
C LEU A 75 9.87 11.95 -11.84
N GLU A 76 9.42 11.04 -12.71
CA GLU A 76 8.17 11.23 -13.47
C GLU A 76 6.93 11.12 -12.56
N ALA A 77 6.93 10.15 -11.62
CA ALA A 77 5.87 10.04 -10.63
C ALA A 77 5.85 11.26 -9.69
N ARG A 78 7.01 11.72 -9.24
CA ARG A 78 7.16 12.96 -8.47
C ARG A 78 6.64 14.17 -9.23
N ALA A 79 7.01 14.32 -10.49
CA ALA A 79 6.51 15.40 -11.33
C ALA A 79 4.98 15.32 -11.48
N GLY A 80 4.43 14.12 -11.66
CA GLY A 80 2.99 13.90 -11.69
C GLY A 80 2.29 14.27 -10.40
N LEU A 81 2.83 13.83 -9.26
CA LEU A 81 2.28 14.13 -7.93
C LEU A 81 2.39 15.62 -7.59
N SER A 82 3.52 16.26 -7.94
CA SER A 82 3.68 17.70 -7.81
C SER A 82 2.71 18.50 -8.69
N ALA A 83 2.23 17.90 -9.78
CA ALA A 83 1.16 18.45 -10.61
C ALA A 83 -0.25 18.09 -10.12
N GLY A 84 -0.40 17.55 -8.90
CA GLY A 84 -1.68 17.20 -8.30
C GLY A 84 -2.26 15.86 -8.74
N LYS A 85 -1.50 15.03 -9.46
CA LYS A 85 -1.92 13.66 -9.79
C LYS A 85 -1.83 12.77 -8.54
N GLN A 86 -2.67 11.75 -8.48
CA GLN A 86 -2.71 10.80 -7.36
C GLN A 86 -2.35 9.39 -7.84
N VAL A 87 -1.78 8.58 -6.94
CA VAL A 87 -1.48 7.19 -7.22
C VAL A 87 -2.78 6.38 -7.31
N ASN A 88 -3.03 5.76 -8.46
CA ASN A 88 -4.22 4.98 -8.72
C ASN A 88 -4.01 3.47 -8.61
N ARG A 89 -2.79 3.01 -8.87
CA ARG A 89 -2.41 1.60 -8.77
C ARG A 89 -0.95 1.50 -8.39
N ALA A 90 -0.63 0.60 -7.48
CA ALA A 90 0.75 0.38 -7.06
C ALA A 90 0.99 -1.09 -6.69
N LEU A 91 2.23 -1.53 -6.89
CA LEU A 91 2.79 -2.71 -6.27
C LEU A 91 3.32 -2.32 -4.89
N ILE A 92 2.73 -2.88 -3.85
CA ILE A 92 3.11 -2.63 -2.45
C ILE A 92 3.95 -3.81 -1.98
N ARG A 93 5.08 -3.49 -1.37
CA ARG A 93 5.95 -4.45 -0.71
C ARG A 93 5.91 -4.26 0.79
N PHE A 94 5.71 -5.33 1.53
CA PHE A 94 5.79 -5.38 2.99
C PHE A 94 6.97 -6.24 3.40
N VAL A 95 7.79 -5.74 4.31
CA VAL A 95 8.94 -6.45 4.85
C VAL A 95 8.87 -6.47 6.37
N ARG A 96 8.92 -7.67 6.96
CA ARG A 96 9.00 -7.86 8.41
C ARG A 96 10.08 -8.88 8.72
N GLY A 97 11.17 -8.44 9.31
CA GLY A 97 12.35 -9.28 9.46
C GLY A 97 12.88 -9.74 8.11
N GLU A 98 13.00 -11.04 7.92
CA GLU A 98 13.43 -11.65 6.65
C GLU A 98 12.27 -12.01 5.71
N LEU A 99 11.05 -11.77 6.13
CA LEU A 99 9.85 -12.10 5.36
C LEU A 99 9.42 -10.94 4.47
N ASP A 100 9.08 -11.24 3.24
CA ASP A 100 8.73 -10.31 2.18
C ASP A 100 7.42 -10.72 1.49
N TRP A 101 6.48 -9.79 1.45
CA TRP A 101 5.21 -9.94 0.74
C TRP A 101 5.07 -8.84 -0.31
N GLN A 102 4.47 -9.17 -1.42
CA GLN A 102 4.16 -8.19 -2.47
C GLN A 102 2.70 -8.34 -2.89
N MET A 103 2.02 -7.21 -3.07
CA MET A 103 0.65 -7.19 -3.58
C MET A 103 0.41 -5.96 -4.46
N THR A 104 -0.41 -6.12 -5.48
CA THR A 104 -0.86 -4.99 -6.30
C THR A 104 -2.21 -4.52 -5.78
N LEU A 105 -2.31 -3.24 -5.45
CA LEU A 105 -3.55 -2.58 -5.05
C LEU A 105 -4.03 -1.63 -6.15
N ASN A 106 -5.32 -1.72 -6.47
CA ASN A 106 -6.03 -0.75 -7.28
C ASN A 106 -6.82 0.19 -6.35
N ALA A 107 -6.57 1.48 -6.43
CA ALA A 107 -7.19 2.48 -5.56
C ALA A 107 -8.70 2.60 -5.77
N GLU A 108 -9.19 2.43 -6.99
CA GLU A 108 -10.61 2.63 -7.32
C GLU A 108 -11.51 1.55 -6.71
N SER A 109 -10.99 0.33 -6.58
CA SER A 109 -11.77 -0.82 -6.07
C SER A 109 -11.26 -1.35 -4.73
N LEU A 110 -10.14 -0.82 -4.23
CA LEU A 110 -9.38 -1.38 -3.10
C LEU A 110 -9.10 -2.89 -3.26
N ARG A 111 -9.06 -3.35 -4.52
CA ARG A 111 -8.83 -4.74 -4.85
C ARG A 111 -7.35 -5.06 -4.78
N ILE A 112 -7.04 -6.10 -4.02
CA ILE A 112 -5.72 -6.69 -3.97
C ILE A 112 -5.61 -7.77 -5.05
N ASN A 113 -4.58 -7.65 -5.88
CA ASN A 113 -4.27 -8.60 -6.93
C ASN A 113 -2.84 -9.11 -6.76
N ALA A 114 -2.56 -10.26 -7.34
CA ALA A 114 -1.22 -10.83 -7.45
C ALA A 114 -0.44 -10.85 -6.13
N LEU A 115 -1.08 -11.31 -5.04
CA LEU A 115 -0.40 -11.49 -3.76
C LEU A 115 0.72 -12.53 -3.89
N LYS A 116 1.96 -12.11 -3.61
CA LYS A 116 3.11 -12.99 -3.41
C LYS A 116 3.42 -13.05 -1.92
N THR A 117 3.50 -14.26 -1.40
CA THR A 117 3.93 -14.53 -0.03
C THR A 117 5.42 -14.89 0.00
N PRO A 118 6.08 -14.82 1.15
CA PRO A 118 7.40 -15.41 1.33
C PRO A 118 7.42 -16.88 0.87
N PRO A 119 8.58 -17.40 0.48
CA PRO A 119 8.71 -18.81 0.16
C PRO A 119 8.37 -19.67 1.38
N GLN A 120 7.64 -20.75 1.15
CA GLN A 120 7.35 -21.74 2.18
C GLN A 120 8.55 -22.64 2.41
N SER A 121 8.56 -23.32 3.56
CA SER A 121 9.49 -24.39 3.86
C SER A 121 9.45 -25.46 2.76
N LYS A 122 10.61 -26.02 2.44
CA LYS A 122 10.64 -27.13 1.47
C LYS A 122 9.91 -28.33 2.07
N GLN A 123 8.99 -28.87 1.30
CA GLN A 123 8.31 -30.11 1.67
C GLN A 123 9.27 -31.27 1.46
N GLU A 124 9.51 -32.06 2.52
CA GLU A 124 10.30 -33.28 2.46
C GLU A 124 9.39 -34.51 2.37
N GLU A 125 9.98 -35.65 1.98
CA GLU A 125 9.22 -36.91 1.88
C GLU A 125 8.81 -37.37 3.28
N GLY A 126 7.50 -37.44 3.52
CA GLY A 126 6.92 -37.78 4.82
C GLY A 126 6.35 -36.60 5.61
N ASP A 127 6.51 -35.38 5.13
CA ASP A 127 5.89 -34.21 5.74
C ASP A 127 4.35 -34.24 5.59
N ASP A 128 3.68 -33.67 6.60
CA ASP A 128 2.23 -33.57 6.60
C ASP A 128 1.78 -32.53 5.55
N PRO A 129 0.98 -32.91 4.54
CA PRO A 129 0.45 -31.97 3.56
C PRO A 129 -0.39 -30.86 4.18
N ASP A 130 -1.06 -31.13 5.31
CA ASP A 130 -1.88 -30.14 6.00
C ASP A 130 -1.00 -29.06 6.65
N ALA A 131 0.18 -29.39 7.14
CA ALA A 131 1.15 -28.43 7.68
C ALA A 131 1.59 -27.41 6.61
N PHE A 132 1.87 -27.88 5.39
CA PHE A 132 2.23 -27.03 4.27
C PHE A 132 1.09 -26.07 3.86
N PHE A 133 -0.14 -26.57 3.84
CA PHE A 133 -1.31 -25.75 3.57
C PHE A 133 -1.53 -24.69 4.68
N LEU A 134 -1.41 -25.08 5.94
CA LEU A 134 -1.56 -24.18 7.08
C LEU A 134 -0.49 -23.09 7.09
N GLU A 135 0.75 -23.42 6.75
CA GLU A 135 1.82 -22.41 6.58
C GLU A 135 1.44 -21.39 5.50
N LYS A 136 0.92 -21.84 4.36
CA LYS A 136 0.47 -20.95 3.30
C LYS A 136 -0.65 -20.02 3.76
N MET A 137 -1.63 -20.56 4.45
CA MET A 137 -2.74 -19.77 5.01
C MET A 137 -2.25 -18.74 6.02
N TYR A 138 -1.31 -19.12 6.88
CA TYR A 138 -0.68 -18.21 7.84
C TYR A 138 0.04 -17.06 7.13
N LEU A 139 0.82 -17.33 6.09
CA LEU A 139 1.51 -16.29 5.32
C LEU A 139 0.54 -15.33 4.63
N ILE A 140 -0.59 -15.81 4.15
CA ILE A 140 -1.66 -14.97 3.58
C ILE A 140 -2.30 -14.10 4.67
N GLU A 141 -2.61 -14.69 5.83
CA GLU A 141 -3.17 -13.97 6.97
C GLU A 141 -2.24 -12.86 7.46
N GLN A 142 -0.93 -13.12 7.51
CA GLN A 142 0.07 -12.10 7.84
C GLN A 142 0.07 -10.94 6.82
N ALA A 143 -0.05 -11.23 5.52
CA ALA A 143 -0.16 -10.18 4.51
C ALA A 143 -1.37 -9.26 4.76
N MET A 144 -2.52 -9.85 5.07
CA MET A 144 -3.74 -9.10 5.38
C MET A 144 -3.62 -8.28 6.67
N THR A 145 -2.93 -8.83 7.67
CA THR A 145 -2.65 -8.14 8.93
C THR A 145 -1.78 -6.90 8.70
N LEU A 146 -0.69 -7.03 7.94
CA LEU A 146 0.19 -5.93 7.58
C LEU A 146 -0.55 -4.83 6.81
N PHE A 147 -1.36 -5.23 5.84
CA PHE A 147 -2.19 -4.29 5.09
C PHE A 147 -3.17 -3.55 5.99
N ASN A 148 -3.91 -4.27 6.84
CA ASN A 148 -4.89 -3.68 7.75
C ASN A 148 -4.25 -2.72 8.76
N GLU A 149 -3.10 -3.06 9.31
CA GLU A 149 -2.35 -2.15 10.21
C GLU A 149 -1.94 -0.87 9.50
N THR A 150 -1.45 -0.98 8.28
CA THR A 150 -1.07 0.17 7.47
C THR A 150 -2.28 1.05 7.13
N TYR A 151 -3.38 0.44 6.72
CA TYR A 151 -4.62 1.15 6.38
C TYR A 151 -5.26 1.83 7.58
N LYS A 152 -5.27 1.17 8.75
CA LYS A 152 -5.73 1.79 10.01
C LYS A 152 -4.93 3.05 10.37
N LYS A 153 -3.61 3.00 10.20
CA LYS A 153 -2.76 4.18 10.46
C LYS A 153 -3.07 5.33 9.51
N PHE A 154 -3.27 5.02 8.23
CA PHE A 154 -3.74 6.00 7.27
C PHE A 154 -5.08 6.62 7.70
N LEU A 155 -6.07 5.80 8.05
CA LEU A 155 -7.38 6.29 8.48
C LEU A 155 -7.29 7.17 9.73
N ASN A 156 -6.46 6.80 10.70
CA ASN A 156 -6.25 7.61 11.89
C ASN A 156 -5.73 9.02 11.55
N VAL A 157 -4.77 9.11 10.65
CA VAL A 157 -4.24 10.40 10.17
C VAL A 157 -5.30 11.13 9.33
N ARG A 158 -5.97 10.41 8.42
CA ARG A 158 -6.95 10.99 7.49
C ARG A 158 -8.18 11.57 8.22
N LEU A 159 -8.62 10.91 9.29
CA LEU A 159 -9.76 11.34 10.10
C LEU A 159 -9.42 12.46 11.10
N SER A 160 -8.15 12.76 11.31
CA SER A 160 -7.69 13.89 12.09
C SER A 160 -7.43 15.11 11.18
N PRO A 161 -8.28 16.15 11.17
CA PRO A 161 -8.13 17.27 10.25
C PRO A 161 -6.77 17.99 10.38
N LYS A 162 -6.24 18.05 11.60
CA LYS A 162 -4.95 18.66 11.89
C LYS A 162 -3.80 17.84 11.30
N ASP A 163 -3.82 16.54 11.52
CA ASP A 163 -2.74 15.64 11.08
C ASP A 163 -2.77 15.49 9.57
N TRP A 164 -3.97 15.34 8.98
CA TRP A 164 -4.13 15.27 7.53
C TRP A 164 -3.66 16.55 6.84
N ALA A 165 -4.01 17.72 7.36
CA ALA A 165 -3.54 18.99 6.81
C ALA A 165 -2.01 19.15 6.91
N ALA A 166 -1.38 18.56 7.92
CA ALA A 166 0.07 18.52 8.01
C ALA A 166 0.69 17.59 6.95
N GLU A 167 0.15 16.39 6.77
CA GLU A 167 0.61 15.43 5.75
C GLU A 167 0.45 16.00 4.33
N VAL A 168 -0.71 16.56 4.00
CA VAL A 168 -0.98 17.15 2.67
C VAL A 168 -0.02 18.27 2.32
N ARG A 169 0.32 19.14 3.27
CA ARG A 169 1.31 20.20 3.03
C ARG A 169 2.70 19.67 2.71
N ASN A 170 3.02 18.49 3.18
CA ASN A 170 4.31 17.87 2.92
C ASN A 170 4.32 17.06 1.61
N ILE A 171 3.14 16.69 1.10
CA ILE A 171 2.98 15.94 -0.17
C ILE A 171 2.98 16.91 -1.37
N GLN A 172 2.49 18.12 -1.20
CA GLN A 172 2.47 19.19 -2.21
C GLN A 172 3.83 19.90 -2.31
#